data_6c50b9156cc73eb83fa791cdfb64f00b
#
_entry.id   6c50b9156cc73eb83fa791cdfb64f00b
#
_cell.length_a   1.000
_cell.length_b   1.000
_cell.length_c   1.000
_cell.angle_alpha   90.00
_cell.angle_beta   90.00
_cell.angle_gamma   90.00
#
_symmetry.space_group_name_H-M   'P 1'
#
loop_
_entity.id
_entity.type
_entity.pdbx_description
1 polymer ?
#
loop_
_entity_poly.entity_id
_entity_poly.type
_entity_poly.pdbx_seq_one_letter_code
_entity_poly.pdbx_strand_id
1 'polypeptide(L)'
;MPDETEQEYQAWHEDIEYLVKILKESFESTDSSYYVDEINEILYVELEGLDEYSEEEIVEIAGPVLEELDLDFEDIFLVPLS
;
A
#
# COMPACT_ATOMS: atom_id res chain seq x y z
N MET A 1 12.53 27.60 -2.94
CA MET A 1 11.08 27.53 -2.89
C MET A 1 10.62 26.16 -3.29
N PRO A 2 9.94 25.47 -2.39
CA PRO A 2 9.40 24.17 -2.77
C PRO A 2 8.34 24.37 -3.85
N ASP A 3 8.42 23.60 -4.88
CA ASP A 3 7.43 23.69 -5.92
C ASP A 3 6.19 22.86 -5.56
N GLU A 4 5.14 23.04 -6.33
CA GLU A 4 3.90 22.33 -6.08
C GLU A 4 4.06 20.82 -6.17
N THR A 5 5.01 20.39 -7.01
CA THR A 5 5.28 18.96 -7.19
C THR A 5 5.77 18.32 -5.89
N GLU A 6 6.64 19.00 -5.15
CA GLU A 6 7.14 18.49 -3.88
C GLU A 6 6.03 18.34 -2.85
N GLN A 7 5.12 19.32 -2.81
CA GLN A 7 3.99 19.26 -1.87
C GLN A 7 3.04 18.13 -2.22
N GLU A 8 2.75 17.94 -3.48
CA GLU A 8 1.91 16.84 -3.94
C GLU A 8 2.55 15.49 -3.61
N TYR A 9 3.85 15.41 -3.77
CA TYR A 9 4.60 14.21 -3.51
C TYR A 9 4.55 13.84 -2.02
N GLN A 10 4.66 14.82 -1.15
CA GLN A 10 4.59 14.59 0.30
C GLN A 10 3.20 14.12 0.72
N ALA A 11 2.17 14.74 0.19
CA ALA A 11 0.80 14.32 0.49
C ALA A 11 0.55 12.89 0.02
N TRP A 12 1.08 12.55 -1.13
CA TRP A 12 0.98 11.22 -1.69
C TRP A 12 1.66 10.17 -0.80
N HIS A 13 2.84 10.50 -0.28
CA HIS A 13 3.56 9.62 0.64
C HIS A 13 2.77 9.39 1.93
N GLU A 14 2.15 10.42 2.46
CA GLU A 14 1.34 10.28 3.67
C GLU A 14 0.16 9.34 3.45
N ASP A 15 -0.48 9.44 2.30
CA ASP A 15 -1.59 8.57 1.94
C ASP A 15 -1.12 7.12 1.83
N ILE A 16 0.04 6.89 1.21
CA ILE A 16 0.61 5.57 1.09
C ILE A 16 0.95 4.99 2.46
N GLU A 17 1.59 5.77 3.30
CA GLU A 17 1.96 5.33 4.65
C GLU A 17 0.72 4.98 5.47
N TYR A 18 -0.34 5.73 5.32
CA TYR A 18 -1.60 5.45 6.00
C TYR A 18 -2.19 4.13 5.52
N LEU A 19 -2.21 3.91 4.21
CA LEU A 19 -2.68 2.66 3.64
C LEU A 19 -1.87 1.48 4.15
N VAL A 20 -0.54 1.60 4.12
CA VAL A 20 0.35 0.53 4.57
C VAL A 20 0.11 0.22 6.04
N LYS A 21 -0.07 1.24 6.86
CA LYS A 21 -0.35 1.06 8.29
C LYS A 21 -1.65 0.30 8.51
N ILE A 22 -2.71 0.67 7.79
CA ILE A 22 -4.00 -0.02 7.92
C ILE A 22 -3.88 -1.47 7.48
N LEU A 23 -3.22 -1.71 6.36
CA LEU A 23 -3.02 -3.06 5.87
C LEU A 23 -2.17 -3.89 6.84
N LYS A 24 -1.13 -3.29 7.39
CA LYS A 24 -0.30 -3.95 8.38
C LYS A 24 -1.11 -4.40 9.58
N GLU A 25 -1.98 -3.53 10.07
CA GLU A 25 -2.86 -3.85 11.19
C GLU A 25 -3.91 -4.89 10.81
N SER A 26 -4.46 -4.78 9.61
CA SER A 26 -5.50 -5.70 9.14
C SER A 26 -4.98 -7.12 8.97
N PHE A 27 -3.74 -7.27 8.56
CA PHE A 27 -3.11 -8.59 8.39
C PHE A 27 -2.27 -9.00 9.60
N GLU A 28 -2.30 -8.22 10.67
CA GLU A 28 -1.53 -8.48 11.88
C GLU A 28 -0.04 -8.68 11.60
N SER A 29 0.48 -7.93 10.63
CA SER A 29 1.89 -8.00 10.28
C SER A 29 2.75 -7.27 11.29
N THR A 30 3.93 -7.80 11.55
CA THR A 30 4.88 -7.18 12.47
C THR A 30 5.79 -6.18 11.77
N ASP A 31 5.89 -6.25 10.46
CA ASP A 31 6.72 -5.37 9.68
C ASP A 31 6.09 -5.12 8.32
N SER A 32 6.43 -3.99 7.72
CA SER A 32 5.89 -3.62 6.42
C SER A 32 6.89 -2.73 5.68
N SER A 33 6.75 -2.74 4.36
CA SER A 33 7.52 -1.87 3.49
C SER A 33 6.67 -1.57 2.27
N TYR A 34 7.08 -0.63 1.46
CA TYR A 34 6.41 -0.38 0.20
C TYR A 34 7.40 0.14 -0.83
N TYR A 35 7.01 -0.02 -2.08
CA TYR A 35 7.79 0.42 -3.21
C TYR A 35 6.83 0.96 -4.27
N VAL A 36 7.18 2.07 -4.88
CA VAL A 36 6.34 2.71 -5.90
C VAL A 36 7.05 2.63 -7.25
N ASP A 37 6.36 2.11 -8.23
CA ASP A 37 6.80 2.13 -9.61
C ASP A 37 6.10 3.32 -10.29
N GLU A 38 6.79 4.44 -10.37
CA GLU A 38 6.22 5.67 -10.91
C GLU A 38 5.94 5.57 -12.41
N ILE A 39 6.71 4.78 -13.12
CA ILE A 39 6.56 4.64 -14.56
C ILE A 39 5.25 3.95 -14.91
N ASN A 40 4.93 2.89 -14.20
CA ASN A 40 3.71 2.11 -14.42
C ASN A 40 2.57 2.47 -13.47
N GLU A 41 2.81 3.39 -12.55
CA GLU A 41 1.84 3.81 -11.54
C GLU A 41 1.32 2.64 -10.71
N ILE A 42 2.26 1.80 -10.25
CA ILE A 42 1.96 0.62 -9.45
C ILE A 42 2.55 0.79 -8.05
N LEU A 43 1.75 0.45 -7.06
CA LEU A 43 2.21 0.43 -5.67
C LEU A 43 2.39 -1.02 -5.25
N TYR A 44 3.56 -1.34 -4.73
CA TYR A 44 3.84 -2.66 -4.14
C TYR A 44 3.92 -2.49 -2.63
N VAL A 45 3.06 -3.20 -1.92
CA VAL A 45 3.06 -3.19 -0.46
C VAL A 45 3.57 -4.55 0.02
N GLU A 46 4.62 -4.52 0.83
CA GLU A 46 5.20 -5.74 1.40
C GLU A 46 4.77 -5.85 2.85
N LEU A 47 4.20 -6.98 3.22
CA LEU A 47 3.72 -7.21 4.56
C LEU A 47 4.27 -8.54 5.08
N GLU A 48 4.86 -8.51 6.26
CA GLU A 48 5.38 -9.72 6.89
C GLU A 48 4.23 -10.68 7.19
N GLY A 49 4.41 -11.95 6.87
CA GLY A 49 3.42 -12.99 7.13
C GLY A 49 2.28 -13.06 6.14
N LEU A 50 2.33 -12.27 5.07
CA LEU A 50 1.25 -12.25 4.09
C LEU A 50 1.11 -13.60 3.37
N ASP A 51 2.17 -14.34 3.29
CA ASP A 51 2.17 -15.68 2.67
C ASP A 51 1.36 -16.71 3.44
N GLU A 52 0.96 -16.40 4.68
CA GLU A 52 0.08 -17.27 5.47
C GLU A 52 -1.39 -17.11 5.06
N TYR A 53 -1.70 -16.13 4.26
CA TYR A 53 -3.06 -15.84 3.78
C TYR A 53 -3.21 -16.31 2.34
N SER A 54 -4.40 -16.80 1.99
CA SER A 54 -4.71 -17.13 0.61
C SER A 54 -5.00 -15.84 -0.17
N GLU A 55 -4.95 -15.92 -1.49
CA GLU A 55 -5.26 -14.77 -2.33
C GLU A 55 -6.68 -14.24 -2.07
N GLU A 56 -7.63 -15.15 -1.85
CA GLU A 56 -9.00 -14.78 -1.55
C GLU A 56 -9.10 -13.99 -0.25
N GLU A 57 -8.39 -14.44 0.78
CA GLU A 57 -8.36 -13.75 2.07
C GLU A 57 -7.73 -12.37 1.94
N ILE A 58 -6.66 -12.27 1.17
CA ILE A 58 -5.98 -10.99 0.92
C ILE A 58 -6.94 -10.02 0.27
N VAL A 59 -7.65 -10.45 -0.77
CA VAL A 59 -8.60 -9.60 -1.48
C VAL A 59 -9.75 -9.19 -0.56
N GLU A 60 -10.26 -10.10 0.25
CA GLU A 60 -11.36 -9.80 1.16
C GLU A 60 -10.98 -8.78 2.22
N ILE A 61 -9.75 -8.86 2.73
CA ILE A 61 -9.29 -7.94 3.77
C ILE A 61 -8.85 -6.60 3.17
N ALA A 62 -8.10 -6.65 2.09
CA ALA A 62 -7.51 -5.45 1.49
C ALA A 62 -8.50 -4.68 0.61
N GLY A 63 -9.41 -5.39 -0.04
CA GLY A 63 -10.34 -4.76 -0.98
C GLY A 63 -11.07 -3.55 -0.42
N PRO A 64 -11.78 -3.69 0.72
CA PRO A 64 -12.49 -2.55 1.31
C PRO A 64 -11.55 -1.40 1.68
N VAL A 65 -10.35 -1.70 2.15
CA VAL A 65 -9.36 -0.68 2.50
C VAL A 65 -8.93 0.10 1.27
N LEU A 66 -8.65 -0.61 0.18
CA LEU A 66 -8.22 0.01 -1.06
C LEU A 66 -9.32 0.87 -1.68
N GLU A 67 -10.56 0.40 -1.60
CA GLU A 67 -11.69 1.16 -2.11
C GLU A 67 -11.94 2.42 -1.30
N GLU A 68 -11.81 2.33 0.01
CA GLU A 68 -12.06 3.45 0.90
C GLU A 68 -11.04 4.56 0.72
N LEU A 69 -9.77 4.19 0.57
CA LEU A 69 -8.69 5.17 0.44
C LEU A 69 -8.52 5.71 -0.97
N ASP A 70 -8.95 4.94 -1.97
CA ASP A 70 -8.97 5.37 -3.37
C ASP A 70 -7.71 6.11 -3.82
N LEU A 71 -6.56 5.45 -3.65
CA LEU A 71 -5.30 6.02 -4.09
C LEU A 71 -5.18 5.98 -5.61
N ASP A 72 -4.47 6.96 -6.16
CA ASP A 72 -4.38 7.17 -7.59
C ASP A 72 -3.30 6.33 -8.26
N PHE A 73 -3.43 5.02 -8.13
CA PHE A 73 -2.52 4.05 -8.76
C PHE A 73 -3.30 3.19 -9.75
N GLU A 74 -2.63 2.80 -10.83
CA GLU A 74 -3.21 1.86 -11.78
C GLU A 74 -3.46 0.50 -11.14
N ASP A 75 -2.49 0.03 -10.36
CA ASP A 75 -2.59 -1.23 -9.64
C ASP A 75 -1.91 -1.12 -8.29
N ILE A 76 -2.38 -1.92 -7.36
CA ILE A 76 -1.76 -2.04 -6.05
C ILE A 76 -1.59 -3.54 -5.79
N PHE A 77 -0.35 -3.96 -5.57
CA PHE A 77 -0.05 -5.35 -5.29
C PHE A 77 0.41 -5.52 -3.85
N LEU A 78 -0.08 -6.57 -3.23
CA LEU A 78 0.32 -6.95 -1.89
C LEU A 78 1.20 -8.19 -2.01
N VAL A 79 2.40 -8.12 -1.45
CA VAL A 79 3.37 -9.20 -1.53
C VAL A 79 3.93 -9.50 -0.14
N PRO A 80 4.38 -10.73 0.12
CA PRO A 80 4.98 -11.03 1.42
C PRO A 80 6.36 -10.39 1.54
N LEU A 81 6.63 -9.84 2.72
CA LEU A 81 7.93 -9.27 3.04
C LEU A 81 8.86 -10.40 3.43
N SER A 82 9.93 -10.54 2.70
CA SER A 82 10.91 -11.60 2.94
C SER A 82 12.15 -11.10 3.65
#